data_aabe82f3f9b1f2bb414414f6523d15c8
#
_entry.id   aabe82f3f9b1f2bb414414f6523d15c8
#
_cell.length_a   1.000
_cell.length_b   1.000
_cell.length_c   1.000
_cell.angle_alpha   90.00
_cell.angle_beta   90.00
_cell.angle_gamma   90.00
#
_symmetry.space_group_name_H-M   'P 1'
#
loop_
_entity.id
_entity.type
_entity.pdbx_description
1 polymer ?
#
loop_
_entity_poly.entity_id
_entity_poly.type
_entity_poly.pdbx_seq_one_letter_code
_entity_poly.pdbx_strand_id
1 'polypeptide(L)'
;PGRKITPVEGTEKEIPADVVLIAMGYAHPSHRLVDALGLGTDKRGSIEAPDHGAGAWRTASEGVFAAGDGRSGQSLVVNAIAEGRECAEAVDAWLKELREERTARSWR
;
A
#
# COMPACT_ATOMS: atom_id res chain seq x y z
N PRO A 1 -13.31 10.75 -12.05
CA PRO A 1 -12.40 11.56 -12.82
C PRO A 1 -11.63 12.46 -11.85
N GLY A 2 -10.31 12.24 -11.73
CA GLY A 2 -9.47 13.02 -10.84
C GLY A 2 -9.44 14.49 -11.25
N ARG A 3 -9.42 15.39 -10.26
CA ARG A 3 -9.24 16.83 -10.49
C ARG A 3 -7.89 17.05 -11.16
N LYS A 4 -7.90 17.53 -12.39
CA LYS A 4 -6.67 18.00 -13.05
C LYS A 4 -6.41 19.44 -12.58
N ILE A 5 -5.32 19.63 -11.86
CA ILE A 5 -4.84 20.97 -11.48
C ILE A 5 -3.98 21.46 -12.64
N THR A 6 -4.33 22.61 -13.21
CA THR A 6 -3.56 23.25 -14.29
C THR A 6 -3.15 24.63 -13.82
N PRO A 7 -1.86 25.00 -13.87
CA PRO A 7 -1.43 26.36 -13.59
C PRO A 7 -2.13 27.37 -14.50
N VAL A 8 -2.46 28.52 -13.99
CA VAL A 8 -3.00 29.65 -14.77
C VAL A 8 -1.86 30.65 -14.96
N GLU A 9 -1.39 30.76 -16.20
CA GLU A 9 -0.28 31.65 -16.55
C GLU A 9 -0.58 33.10 -16.14
N GLY A 10 0.44 33.81 -15.65
CA GLY A 10 0.35 35.21 -15.23
C GLY A 10 -0.36 35.42 -13.91
N THR A 11 -0.60 34.37 -13.12
CA THR A 11 -1.19 34.46 -11.76
C THR A 11 -0.17 34.20 -10.65
N GLU A 12 1.10 34.01 -11.00
CA GLU A 12 2.19 33.84 -10.05
C GLU A 12 2.30 35.08 -9.14
N LYS A 13 2.45 34.85 -7.84
CA LYS A 13 2.63 35.86 -6.82
C LYS A 13 3.85 35.54 -5.99
N GLU A 14 4.70 36.52 -5.80
CA GLU A 14 5.79 36.46 -4.83
C GLU A 14 5.25 36.80 -3.44
N ILE A 15 5.48 35.91 -2.47
CA ILE A 15 5.10 36.07 -1.08
C ILE A 15 6.39 36.11 -0.25
N PRO A 16 6.76 37.23 0.38
CA PRO A 16 7.91 37.28 1.27
C PRO A 16 7.72 36.31 2.45
N ALA A 17 8.74 35.50 2.71
CA ALA A 17 8.71 34.52 3.79
C ALA A 17 10.12 34.24 4.30
N ASP A 18 10.30 34.16 5.61
CA ASP A 18 11.58 33.80 6.23
C ASP A 18 11.76 32.26 6.25
N VAL A 19 10.66 31.51 6.28
CA VAL A 19 10.64 30.04 6.31
C VAL A 19 9.46 29.54 5.48
N VAL A 20 9.71 28.51 4.67
CA VAL A 20 8.68 27.79 3.91
C VAL A 20 8.64 26.35 4.38
N LEU A 21 7.48 25.88 4.84
CA LEU A 21 7.25 24.51 5.25
C LEU A 21 6.39 23.78 4.22
N ILE A 22 6.90 22.66 3.69
CA ILE A 22 6.14 21.80 2.79
C ILE A 22 5.31 20.82 3.64
N ALA A 23 3.98 20.88 3.51
CA ALA A 23 3.03 20.04 4.22
C ALA A 23 2.01 19.41 3.25
N MET A 24 2.49 18.78 2.18
CA MET A 24 1.68 18.27 1.08
C MET A 24 1.34 16.78 1.20
N GLY A 25 1.65 16.14 2.34
CA GLY A 25 1.48 14.71 2.55
C GLY A 25 2.60 13.89 1.89
N TYR A 26 2.28 12.65 1.57
CA TYR A 26 3.23 11.69 0.98
C TYR A 26 2.76 11.28 -0.41
N ALA A 27 3.67 10.90 -1.29
CA ALA A 27 3.35 10.51 -2.65
C ALA A 27 2.98 9.00 -2.72
N HIS A 28 3.83 8.15 -2.20
CA HIS A 28 3.74 6.68 -2.28
C HIS A 28 4.71 6.02 -1.30
N PRO A 29 4.65 4.69 -1.10
CA PRO A 29 5.66 3.91 -0.37
C PRO A 29 7.06 4.08 -0.95
N SER A 30 8.07 3.81 -0.13
CA SER A 30 9.48 3.89 -0.57
C SER A 30 9.77 2.90 -1.70
N HIS A 31 10.24 3.39 -2.85
CA HIS A 31 10.66 2.55 -3.97
C HIS A 31 11.72 1.52 -3.57
N ARG A 32 12.63 1.85 -2.65
CA ARG A 32 13.64 0.91 -2.18
C ARG A 32 13.05 -0.37 -1.59
N LEU A 33 11.94 -0.26 -0.85
CA LEU A 33 11.23 -1.42 -0.30
C LEU A 33 10.50 -2.18 -1.39
N VAL A 34 9.80 -1.47 -2.27
CA VAL A 34 9.04 -2.03 -3.39
C VAL A 34 9.96 -2.84 -4.29
N ASP A 35 11.09 -2.27 -4.70
CA ASP A 35 12.07 -2.91 -5.58
C ASP A 35 12.77 -4.10 -4.89
N ALA A 36 13.16 -3.94 -3.63
CA ALA A 36 13.84 -4.98 -2.87
C ALA A 36 12.99 -6.25 -2.68
N LEU A 37 11.66 -6.09 -2.60
CA LEU A 37 10.70 -7.19 -2.44
C LEU A 37 10.04 -7.61 -3.76
N GLY A 38 10.36 -6.97 -4.88
CA GLY A 38 9.79 -7.27 -6.19
C GLY A 38 8.28 -7.03 -6.26
N LEU A 39 7.78 -5.99 -5.60
CA LEU A 39 6.35 -5.71 -5.51
C LEU A 39 5.84 -4.95 -6.73
N GLY A 40 4.65 -5.32 -7.20
CA GLY A 40 3.89 -4.52 -8.16
C GLY A 40 3.32 -3.25 -7.54
N THR A 41 3.22 -2.18 -8.33
CA THR A 41 2.58 -0.92 -7.92
C THR A 41 1.58 -0.44 -8.95
N ASP A 42 0.52 0.20 -8.47
CA ASP A 42 -0.45 0.85 -9.32
C ASP A 42 0.11 2.15 -9.95
N LYS A 43 -0.70 2.82 -10.78
CA LYS A 43 -0.33 4.09 -11.45
C LYS A 43 -0.02 5.25 -10.48
N ARG A 44 -0.37 5.12 -9.20
CA ARG A 44 -0.11 6.09 -8.15
C ARG A 44 1.11 5.72 -7.29
N GLY A 45 1.70 4.56 -7.55
CA GLY A 45 2.82 4.01 -6.79
C GLY A 45 2.41 3.26 -5.52
N SER A 46 1.12 2.98 -5.32
CA SER A 46 0.63 2.15 -4.20
C SER A 46 0.89 0.67 -4.49
N ILE A 47 1.18 -0.12 -3.47
CA ILE A 47 1.49 -1.55 -3.61
C ILE A 47 0.22 -2.31 -4.05
N GLU A 48 0.33 -3.08 -5.13
CA GLU A 48 -0.77 -3.89 -5.63
C GLU A 48 -1.04 -5.10 -4.74
N ALA A 49 -2.21 -5.12 -4.12
CA ALA A 49 -2.80 -6.27 -3.43
C ALA A 49 -4.33 -6.12 -3.45
N PRO A 50 -5.09 -7.18 -3.80
CA PRO A 50 -6.55 -7.11 -3.78
C PRO A 50 -7.06 -6.99 -2.34
N ASP A 51 -8.21 -6.37 -2.15
CA ASP A 51 -8.86 -6.21 -0.84
C ASP A 51 -9.96 -7.23 -0.56
N HIS A 52 -10.23 -8.11 -1.51
CA HIS A 52 -11.26 -9.14 -1.39
C HIS A 52 -10.95 -10.36 -2.25
N GLY A 53 -11.69 -11.44 -2.01
CA GLY A 53 -11.57 -12.68 -2.77
C GLY A 53 -10.41 -13.58 -2.34
N ALA A 54 -10.21 -14.66 -3.10
CA ALA A 54 -9.10 -15.57 -2.87
C ALA A 54 -7.77 -14.87 -3.14
N GLY A 55 -6.94 -14.72 -2.11
CA GLY A 55 -5.67 -13.98 -2.19
C GLY A 55 -5.77 -12.53 -1.75
N ALA A 56 -6.86 -12.12 -1.09
CA ALA A 56 -6.97 -10.80 -0.48
C ALA A 56 -5.72 -10.44 0.34
N TRP A 57 -5.28 -9.20 0.23
CA TRP A 57 -4.12 -8.61 0.90
C TRP A 57 -2.76 -9.17 0.46
N ARG A 58 -2.70 -10.20 -0.39
CA ARG A 58 -1.46 -10.81 -0.89
C ARG A 58 -0.90 -9.99 -2.05
N THR A 59 0.40 -9.75 -2.03
CA THR A 59 1.12 -9.17 -3.17
C THR A 59 1.54 -10.26 -4.16
N ALA A 60 2.18 -9.87 -5.26
CA ALA A 60 2.77 -10.83 -6.20
C ALA A 60 3.96 -11.62 -5.59
N SER A 61 4.57 -11.12 -4.52
CA SER A 61 5.65 -11.81 -3.80
C SER A 61 5.07 -12.70 -2.72
N GLU A 62 5.42 -13.98 -2.74
CA GLU A 62 4.96 -14.97 -1.76
C GLU A 62 5.31 -14.57 -0.33
N GLY A 63 4.34 -14.68 0.59
CA GLY A 63 4.52 -14.32 1.99
C GLY A 63 4.56 -12.83 2.28
N VAL A 64 4.35 -11.97 1.28
CA VAL A 64 4.28 -10.52 1.43
C VAL A 64 2.84 -10.06 1.26
N PHE A 65 2.37 -9.30 2.25
CA PHE A 65 1.02 -8.75 2.30
C PHE A 65 1.09 -7.22 2.37
N ALA A 66 0.06 -6.54 1.89
CA ALA A 66 -0.02 -5.08 1.94
C ALA A 66 -1.41 -4.63 2.37
N ALA A 67 -1.46 -3.59 3.24
CA ALA A 67 -2.67 -2.98 3.75
C ALA A 67 -2.46 -1.49 4.05
N GLY A 68 -3.54 -0.77 4.29
CA GLY A 68 -3.54 0.64 4.64
C GLY A 68 -2.98 1.54 3.56
N ASP A 69 -2.39 2.66 3.95
CA ASP A 69 -1.91 3.70 3.03
C ASP A 69 -0.89 3.18 2.00
N GLY A 70 -0.12 2.15 2.34
CA GLY A 70 0.83 1.52 1.42
C GLY A 70 0.17 0.86 0.21
N ARG A 71 -1.06 0.35 0.38
CA ARG A 71 -1.87 -0.33 -0.63
C ARG A 71 -2.91 0.60 -1.27
N SER A 72 -3.72 1.24 -0.44
CA SER A 72 -4.89 2.01 -0.91
C SER A 72 -4.58 3.48 -1.18
N GLY A 73 -3.39 3.95 -0.83
CA GLY A 73 -3.03 5.37 -0.81
C GLY A 73 -3.49 6.03 0.50
N GLN A 74 -3.08 7.26 0.69
CA GLN A 74 -3.38 8.00 1.92
C GLN A 74 -4.88 8.17 2.12
N SER A 75 -5.35 7.82 3.31
CA SER A 75 -6.75 7.91 3.69
C SER A 75 -6.91 8.22 5.19
N LEU A 76 -8.12 8.01 5.72
CA LEU A 76 -8.36 8.15 7.14
C LEU A 76 -7.70 7.00 7.92
N VAL A 77 -7.18 7.31 9.09
CA VAL A 77 -6.54 6.31 9.97
C VAL A 77 -7.47 5.13 10.29
N VAL A 78 -8.77 5.36 10.38
CA VAL A 78 -9.77 4.31 10.61
C VAL A 78 -9.80 3.29 9.47
N ASN A 79 -9.61 3.71 8.22
CA ASN A 79 -9.55 2.82 7.07
C ASN A 79 -8.27 1.97 7.11
N ALA A 80 -7.13 2.59 7.42
CA ALA A 80 -5.86 1.89 7.55
C ALA A 80 -5.90 0.83 8.67
N ILE A 81 -6.56 1.13 9.79
CA ILE A 81 -6.77 0.18 10.89
C ILE A 81 -7.68 -0.98 10.45
N ALA A 82 -8.78 -0.68 9.75
CA ALA A 82 -9.70 -1.72 9.24
C ALA A 82 -8.98 -2.66 8.28
N GLU A 83 -8.29 -2.13 7.27
CA GLU A 83 -7.51 -2.92 6.32
C GLU A 83 -6.42 -3.76 7.03
N GLY A 84 -5.74 -3.19 8.01
CA GLY A 84 -4.72 -3.91 8.78
C GLY A 84 -5.28 -5.11 9.55
N ARG A 85 -6.50 -5.01 10.09
CA ARG A 85 -7.17 -6.11 10.79
C ARG A 85 -7.57 -7.23 9.82
N GLU A 86 -8.19 -6.88 8.71
CA GLU A 86 -8.57 -7.86 7.67
C GLU A 86 -7.35 -8.53 7.04
N CYS A 87 -6.28 -7.78 6.82
CA CYS A 87 -5.00 -8.32 6.37
C CYS A 87 -4.41 -9.31 7.39
N ALA A 88 -4.51 -9.03 8.69
CA ALA A 88 -4.03 -9.95 9.72
C ALA A 88 -4.80 -11.29 9.72
N GLU A 89 -6.11 -11.26 9.46
CA GLU A 89 -6.92 -12.48 9.30
C GLU A 89 -6.47 -13.28 8.07
N ALA A 90 -6.16 -12.62 6.95
CA ALA A 90 -5.64 -13.27 5.76
C ALA A 90 -4.23 -13.89 5.97
N VAL A 91 -3.37 -13.21 6.73
CA VAL A 91 -2.05 -13.75 7.12
C VAL A 91 -2.21 -14.99 8.01
N ASP A 92 -3.10 -14.95 8.99
CA ASP A 92 -3.36 -16.10 9.88
C ASP A 92 -3.88 -17.31 9.10
N ALA A 93 -4.81 -17.10 8.18
CA ALA A 93 -5.32 -18.16 7.30
C ALA A 93 -4.19 -18.78 6.46
N TRP A 94 -3.37 -17.96 5.82
CA TRP A 94 -2.23 -18.41 5.02
C TRP A 94 -1.21 -19.19 5.84
N LEU A 95 -0.90 -18.76 7.06
CA LEU A 95 0.01 -19.48 7.94
C LEU A 95 -0.53 -20.86 8.38
N LYS A 96 -1.86 -20.98 8.55
CA LYS A 96 -2.52 -22.27 8.82
C LYS A 96 -2.40 -23.21 7.64
N GLU A 97 -2.68 -22.73 6.43
CA GLU A 97 -2.49 -23.50 5.19
C GLU A 97 -1.06 -24.04 5.06
N LEU A 98 -0.06 -23.18 5.25
CA LEU A 98 1.35 -23.59 5.22
C LEU A 98 1.71 -24.67 6.26
N ARG A 99 1.14 -24.57 7.46
CA ARG A 99 1.35 -25.57 8.51
C ARG A 99 0.79 -26.93 8.10
N GLU A 100 -0.41 -26.95 7.56
CA GLU A 100 -1.09 -28.17 7.09
C GLU A 100 -0.30 -28.84 5.97
N GLU A 101 0.14 -28.06 4.98
CA GLU A 101 0.98 -28.56 3.89
C GLU A 101 2.31 -29.14 4.38
N ARG A 102 2.98 -28.48 5.31
CA ARG A 102 4.24 -28.97 5.90
C ARG A 102 4.03 -30.29 6.64
N THR A 103 2.95 -30.39 7.40
CA THR A 103 2.60 -31.62 8.12
C THR A 103 2.31 -32.76 7.15
N ALA A 104 1.53 -32.49 6.11
CA ALA A 104 1.21 -33.50 5.08
C ALA A 104 2.46 -34.00 4.31
N ARG A 105 3.47 -33.14 4.12
CA ARG A 105 4.74 -33.52 3.48
C ARG A 105 5.66 -34.36 4.39
N SER A 106 5.57 -34.17 5.69
CA SER A 106 6.44 -34.86 6.65
C SER A 106 6.05 -36.35 6.86
N TRP A 107 4.88 -36.76 6.38
CA TRP A 107 4.37 -38.14 6.46
C TRP A 107 4.54 -38.96 5.16
N ARG A 108 5.23 -38.39 4.15
CA ARG A 108 5.57 -39.07 2.90
C ARG A 108 7.05 -39.42 2.84
#